data_9b215bd844ffedc5ae11483479d1808d
#
_entry.id   9b215bd844ffedc5ae11483479d1808d
#
_cell.length_a   1.000
_cell.length_b   1.000
_cell.length_c   1.000
_cell.angle_alpha   90.00
_cell.angle_beta   90.00
_cell.angle_gamma   90.00
#
_symmetry.space_group_name_H-M   'P 1'
#
loop_
_entity.id
_entity.type
_entity.pdbx_description
1 polymer ?
#
loop_
_entity_poly.entity_id
_entity_poly.type
_entity_poly.pdbx_seq_one_letter_code
_entity_poly.pdbx_strand_id
1 'polypeptide(L)'
;MLWRQPERVRINMADKNNKAGSSLLKTLANSWSKYSYIFVFVIILLVYAITISANGNRFNPGHISGILSSQNTVIVGTMAIGMAMVIITGQIDLSLGSSLVLCTGVTILAYNATGGNVLLMLIAAVASGLLCGLLNGVMVAYAKMPAFIATLGTQLIYRSLTLSVVRKIDPALTGSSSSQFSMISDMPSYDFLRMQFGTGSLRIGSIMIPYISFLFVAITLFFIFLMSNTKYGKSIYAVGSNEKTARLTGINVEGVKLSVFVVTGLLVGISSFIQACKIGNVTPASSGISYEMYAIVALVLGGVNMAGGKGKILGVFFGALSYTTINFIIVSIPALSPDIQDTFQGLVLIAVIFIQTAGPIIKEKFRSMRKRANAA
;
A
#
# COMPACT_ATOMS: atom_id res chain seq x y z
N MET A 1 -63.30 -7.45 40.92
CA MET A 1 -62.86 -7.48 39.52
C MET A 1 -62.03 -6.23 39.25
N LEU A 2 -60.71 -6.35 39.11
CA LEU A 2 -59.78 -5.33 38.57
C LEU A 2 -58.44 -5.47 39.29
N TRP A 3 -57.60 -6.45 38.81
CA TRP A 3 -56.14 -6.44 39.06
C TRP A 3 -55.50 -7.55 38.23
N ARG A 4 -55.31 -7.31 36.89
CA ARG A 4 -54.39 -8.08 36.06
C ARG A 4 -54.00 -7.22 34.87
N GLN A 5 -53.03 -6.34 35.07
CA GLN A 5 -52.25 -5.73 33.96
C GLN A 5 -50.88 -5.14 34.44
N PRO A 6 -49.85 -5.90 34.82
CA PRO A 6 -48.52 -5.40 34.60
C PRO A 6 -47.58 -6.35 33.81
N GLU A 7 -47.92 -7.66 33.69
CA GLU A 7 -46.93 -8.58 33.07
C GLU A 7 -46.78 -8.45 31.55
N ARG A 8 -47.83 -8.16 30.80
CA ARG A 8 -47.76 -8.02 29.33
C ARG A 8 -46.92 -6.82 28.85
N VAL A 9 -46.84 -5.74 29.63
CA VAL A 9 -46.08 -4.53 29.29
C VAL A 9 -44.57 -4.78 29.49
N ARG A 10 -44.15 -5.51 30.53
CA ARG A 10 -42.75 -5.85 30.79
C ARG A 10 -42.18 -6.83 29.78
N ILE A 11 -42.94 -7.83 29.32
CA ILE A 11 -42.53 -8.81 28.31
C ILE A 11 -42.32 -8.12 26.95
N ASN A 12 -43.21 -7.16 26.58
CA ASN A 12 -43.06 -6.41 25.32
C ASN A 12 -41.87 -5.43 25.33
N MET A 13 -41.49 -4.86 26.46
CA MET A 13 -40.30 -4.00 26.55
C MET A 13 -38.98 -4.81 26.52
N ALA A 14 -38.92 -5.96 27.18
CA ALA A 14 -37.77 -6.85 27.17
C ALA A 14 -37.52 -7.44 25.74
N ASP A 15 -38.59 -7.80 25.03
CA ASP A 15 -38.50 -8.33 23.66
C ASP A 15 -38.13 -7.25 22.63
N LYS A 16 -38.59 -5.99 22.81
CA LYS A 16 -38.16 -4.84 21.99
C LYS A 16 -36.67 -4.50 22.22
N ASN A 17 -36.18 -4.50 23.46
CA ASN A 17 -34.79 -4.24 23.77
C ASN A 17 -33.86 -5.36 23.25
N ASN A 18 -34.28 -6.62 23.32
CA ASN A 18 -33.53 -7.74 22.76
C ASN A 18 -33.50 -7.70 21.23
N LYS A 19 -34.57 -7.30 20.55
CA LYS A 19 -34.60 -7.10 19.08
C LYS A 19 -33.78 -5.88 18.65
N ALA A 20 -33.81 -4.80 19.39
CA ALA A 20 -32.99 -3.61 19.15
C ALA A 20 -31.48 -3.91 19.34
N GLY A 21 -31.11 -4.60 20.44
CA GLY A 21 -29.73 -5.05 20.68
C GLY A 21 -29.22 -6.02 19.61
N SER A 22 -30.07 -6.97 19.18
CA SER A 22 -29.71 -7.92 18.09
C SER A 22 -29.60 -7.23 16.73
N SER A 23 -30.36 -6.18 16.47
CA SER A 23 -30.29 -5.40 15.23
C SER A 23 -29.04 -4.51 15.21
N LEU A 24 -28.69 -3.87 16.31
CA LEU A 24 -27.46 -3.09 16.45
C LEU A 24 -26.20 -3.97 16.30
N LEU A 25 -26.18 -5.14 16.94
CA LEU A 25 -25.08 -6.08 16.81
C LEU A 25 -24.93 -6.61 15.38
N LYS A 26 -26.02 -6.88 14.66
CA LYS A 26 -25.99 -7.26 13.25
C LYS A 26 -25.50 -6.11 12.35
N THR A 27 -25.95 -4.89 12.62
CA THR A 27 -25.50 -3.70 11.88
C THR A 27 -24.00 -3.44 12.11
N LEU A 28 -23.53 -3.53 13.34
CA LEU A 28 -22.12 -3.43 13.71
C LEU A 28 -21.28 -4.55 13.06
N ALA A 29 -21.77 -5.79 13.09
CA ALA A 29 -21.08 -6.93 12.46
C ALA A 29 -21.01 -6.79 10.93
N ASN A 30 -22.06 -6.28 10.30
CA ASN A 30 -22.06 -6.00 8.85
C ASN A 30 -21.14 -4.81 8.49
N SER A 31 -21.15 -3.76 9.32
CA SER A 31 -20.24 -2.61 9.14
C SER A 31 -18.78 -3.00 9.37
N TRP A 32 -18.50 -3.84 10.38
CA TRP A 32 -17.18 -4.41 10.62
C TRP A 32 -16.66 -5.20 9.41
N SER A 33 -17.49 -6.09 8.85
CA SER A 33 -17.13 -6.87 7.67
C SER A 33 -16.86 -5.99 6.43
N LYS A 34 -17.53 -4.85 6.30
CA LYS A 34 -17.41 -3.95 5.15
C LYS A 34 -16.26 -2.95 5.25
N TYR A 35 -15.94 -2.50 6.48
CA TYR A 35 -15.00 -1.42 6.77
C TYR A 35 -13.92 -1.80 7.79
N SER A 36 -13.59 -3.10 7.89
CA SER A 36 -12.60 -3.62 8.86
C SER A 36 -11.25 -2.90 8.80
N TYR A 37 -10.78 -2.51 7.62
CA TYR A 37 -9.53 -1.80 7.41
C TYR A 37 -9.51 -0.40 8.06
N ILE A 38 -10.66 0.29 8.14
CA ILE A 38 -10.77 1.58 8.85
C ILE A 38 -10.66 1.35 10.36
N PHE A 39 -11.36 0.33 10.88
CA PHE A 39 -11.29 0.00 12.31
C PHE A 39 -9.89 -0.43 12.72
N VAL A 40 -9.20 -1.24 11.88
CA VAL A 40 -7.81 -1.63 12.10
C VAL A 40 -6.91 -0.39 12.17
N PHE A 41 -7.04 0.53 11.23
CA PHE A 41 -6.27 1.78 11.23
C PHE A 41 -6.53 2.61 12.50
N VAL A 42 -7.80 2.79 12.88
CA VAL A 42 -8.16 3.55 14.09
C VAL A 42 -7.58 2.90 15.35
N ILE A 43 -7.61 1.57 15.45
CA ILE A 43 -7.02 0.85 16.60
C ILE A 43 -5.50 1.09 16.64
N ILE A 44 -4.80 0.96 15.51
CA ILE A 44 -3.36 1.19 15.42
C ILE A 44 -3.01 2.65 15.76
N LEU A 45 -3.82 3.61 15.30
CA LEU A 45 -3.64 5.03 15.62
C LEU A 45 -3.85 5.31 17.13
N LEU A 46 -4.82 4.64 17.75
CA LEU A 46 -5.03 4.73 19.21
C LEU A 46 -3.84 4.14 19.99
N VAL A 47 -3.32 2.99 19.55
CA VAL A 47 -2.10 2.40 20.14
C VAL A 47 -0.92 3.38 20.00
N TYR A 48 -0.76 4.03 18.85
CA TYR A 48 0.26 5.05 18.65
C TYR A 48 0.11 6.23 19.61
N ALA A 49 -1.11 6.75 19.77
CA ALA A 49 -1.38 7.85 20.71
C ALA A 49 -1.08 7.46 22.16
N ILE A 50 -1.40 6.21 22.55
CA ILE A 50 -1.07 5.68 23.87
C ILE A 50 0.44 5.55 24.05
N THR A 51 1.16 5.03 23.06
CA THR A 51 2.64 4.90 23.10
C THR A 51 3.31 6.25 23.27
N ILE A 52 2.89 7.27 22.52
CA ILE A 52 3.40 8.64 22.66
C ILE A 52 3.14 9.19 24.06
N SER A 53 1.94 8.97 24.61
CA SER A 53 1.57 9.43 25.93
C SER A 53 2.34 8.70 27.05
N ALA A 54 2.58 7.41 26.90
CA ALA A 54 3.37 6.61 27.83
C ALA A 54 4.84 7.07 27.90
N ASN A 55 5.38 7.62 26.81
CA ASN A 55 6.72 8.19 26.73
C ASN A 55 6.80 9.67 27.23
N GLY A 56 5.76 10.16 27.91
CA GLY A 56 5.72 11.53 28.47
C GLY A 56 5.42 12.63 27.47
N ASN A 57 5.14 12.30 26.21
CA ASN A 57 4.82 13.25 25.16
C ASN A 57 3.30 13.37 24.96
N ARG A 58 2.83 14.50 24.41
CA ARG A 58 1.41 14.65 24.03
C ARG A 58 1.23 14.34 22.55
N PHE A 59 0.26 13.47 22.25
CA PHE A 59 -0.18 13.27 20.88
C PHE A 59 -0.76 14.57 20.33
N ASN A 60 -0.26 15.02 19.18
CA ASN A 60 -0.63 16.28 18.56
C ASN A 60 -0.85 16.12 17.05
N PRO A 61 -1.46 17.11 16.37
CA PRO A 61 -1.71 17.06 14.93
C PRO A 61 -0.46 16.83 14.06
N GLY A 62 0.72 17.21 14.55
CA GLY A 62 1.99 16.98 13.85
C GLY A 62 2.31 15.49 13.64
N HIS A 63 1.88 14.61 14.55
CA HIS A 63 2.04 13.16 14.39
C HIS A 63 1.20 12.63 13.21
N ILE A 64 -0.02 13.15 13.03
CA ILE A 64 -0.88 12.79 11.87
C ILE A 64 -0.25 13.32 10.58
N SER A 65 0.23 14.57 10.60
CA SER A 65 0.97 15.14 9.48
C SER A 65 2.20 14.32 9.09
N GLY A 66 2.95 13.83 10.09
CA GLY A 66 4.08 12.92 9.90
C GLY A 66 3.69 11.62 9.20
N ILE A 67 2.60 10.97 9.62
CA ILE A 67 2.08 9.76 8.97
C ILE A 67 1.72 10.05 7.51
N LEU A 68 1.02 11.14 7.24
CA LEU A 68 0.59 11.53 5.90
C LEU A 68 1.75 11.89 4.97
N SER A 69 2.79 12.54 5.48
CA SER A 69 3.97 12.94 4.71
C SER A 69 5.04 11.86 4.61
N SER A 70 4.89 10.77 5.34
CA SER A 70 5.89 9.71 5.36
C SER A 70 6.17 9.16 3.96
N GLN A 71 7.43 8.87 3.69
CA GLN A 71 7.86 8.14 2.51
C GLN A 71 7.11 6.82 2.38
N ASN A 72 6.95 6.09 3.47
CA ASN A 72 6.25 4.81 3.49
C ASN A 72 4.76 4.97 3.12
N THR A 73 4.10 6.05 3.54
CA THR A 73 2.70 6.29 3.16
C THR A 73 2.57 6.59 1.68
N VAL A 74 3.35 7.52 1.15
CA VAL A 74 3.12 8.06 -0.20
C VAL A 74 3.78 7.17 -1.26
N ILE A 75 5.06 6.83 -1.08
CA ILE A 75 5.82 6.07 -2.09
C ILE A 75 5.40 4.61 -2.06
N VAL A 76 5.49 3.96 -0.89
CA VAL A 76 5.10 2.54 -0.76
C VAL A 76 3.60 2.38 -0.95
N GLY A 77 2.76 3.30 -0.42
CA GLY A 77 1.31 3.28 -0.61
C GLY A 77 0.90 3.39 -2.08
N THR A 78 1.56 4.24 -2.88
CA THR A 78 1.31 4.34 -4.33
C THR A 78 1.67 3.04 -5.04
N MET A 79 2.83 2.46 -4.75
CA MET A 79 3.23 1.16 -5.29
C MET A 79 2.30 0.02 -4.82
N ALA A 80 1.82 0.08 -3.57
CA ALA A 80 0.88 -0.88 -3.04
C ALA A 80 -0.46 -0.89 -3.80
N ILE A 81 -0.92 0.26 -4.34
CA ILE A 81 -2.10 0.30 -5.21
C ILE A 81 -1.87 -0.55 -6.48
N GLY A 82 -0.71 -0.42 -7.12
CA GLY A 82 -0.33 -1.25 -8.26
C GLY A 82 -0.24 -2.73 -7.89
N MET A 83 0.49 -3.03 -6.80
CA MET A 83 0.63 -4.39 -6.28
C MET A 83 -0.73 -5.02 -5.94
N ALA A 84 -1.71 -4.22 -5.46
CA ALA A 84 -3.05 -4.70 -5.22
C ALA A 84 -3.72 -5.24 -6.48
N MET A 85 -3.57 -4.56 -7.61
CA MET A 85 -4.12 -5.02 -8.88
C MET A 85 -3.45 -6.32 -9.33
N VAL A 86 -2.13 -6.43 -9.18
CA VAL A 86 -1.36 -7.65 -9.47
C VAL A 86 -1.84 -8.81 -8.58
N ILE A 87 -1.93 -8.60 -7.26
CA ILE A 87 -2.39 -9.64 -6.31
C ILE A 87 -3.86 -10.00 -6.55
N ILE A 88 -4.74 -9.05 -6.85
CA ILE A 88 -6.14 -9.35 -7.18
C ILE A 88 -6.24 -10.25 -8.41
N THR A 89 -5.32 -10.18 -9.39
CA THR A 89 -5.26 -11.15 -10.51
C THR A 89 -4.62 -12.49 -10.15
N GLY A 90 -4.22 -12.70 -8.89
CA GLY A 90 -3.57 -13.93 -8.44
C GLY A 90 -2.07 -14.01 -8.76
N GLN A 91 -1.44 -12.86 -9.06
CA GLN A 91 0.00 -12.75 -9.33
C GLN A 91 0.71 -12.01 -8.19
N ILE A 92 2.05 -12.05 -8.15
CA ILE A 92 2.88 -11.30 -7.19
C ILE A 92 4.01 -10.63 -7.96
N ASP A 93 4.32 -9.37 -7.65
CA ASP A 93 5.47 -8.64 -8.19
C ASP A 93 6.47 -8.34 -7.08
N LEU A 94 7.58 -9.08 -7.06
CA LEU A 94 8.65 -8.89 -6.08
C LEU A 94 9.73 -7.89 -6.55
N SER A 95 9.63 -7.37 -7.75
CA SER A 95 10.62 -6.44 -8.30
C SER A 95 10.43 -4.98 -7.88
N LEU A 96 9.31 -4.64 -7.20
CA LEU A 96 8.88 -3.26 -6.92
C LEU A 96 9.99 -2.37 -6.34
N GLY A 97 10.67 -2.84 -5.30
CA GLY A 97 11.73 -2.07 -4.65
C GLY A 97 12.92 -1.81 -5.57
N SER A 98 13.35 -2.81 -6.33
CA SER A 98 14.45 -2.68 -7.29
C SER A 98 14.07 -1.85 -8.51
N SER A 99 12.83 -1.99 -9.00
CA SER A 99 12.27 -1.16 -10.08
C SER A 99 12.23 0.31 -9.66
N LEU A 100 11.77 0.60 -8.42
CA LEU A 100 11.75 1.96 -7.87
C LEU A 100 13.15 2.58 -7.89
N VAL A 101 14.16 1.84 -7.43
CA VAL A 101 15.54 2.33 -7.36
C VAL A 101 16.13 2.58 -8.74
N LEU A 102 15.89 1.68 -9.69
CA LEU A 102 16.31 1.86 -11.09
C LEU A 102 15.63 3.10 -11.68
N CYS A 103 14.31 3.20 -11.56
CA CYS A 103 13.54 4.33 -12.09
C CYS A 103 13.95 5.65 -11.43
N THR A 104 14.22 5.66 -10.10
CA THR A 104 14.70 6.86 -9.41
C THR A 104 16.08 7.28 -9.90
N GLY A 105 16.99 6.33 -10.14
CA GLY A 105 18.29 6.61 -10.74
C GLY A 105 18.17 7.23 -12.13
N VAL A 106 17.35 6.66 -13.01
CA VAL A 106 17.05 7.21 -14.36
C VAL A 106 16.42 8.61 -14.25
N THR A 107 15.50 8.81 -13.30
CA THR A 107 14.83 10.08 -13.04
C THR A 107 15.82 11.18 -12.66
N ILE A 108 16.74 10.88 -11.74
CA ILE A 108 17.79 11.81 -11.29
C ILE A 108 18.78 12.10 -12.42
N LEU A 109 19.21 11.09 -13.17
CA LEU A 109 20.09 11.28 -14.32
C LEU A 109 19.46 12.19 -15.38
N ALA A 110 18.18 11.98 -15.69
CA ALA A 110 17.45 12.84 -16.63
C ALA A 110 17.37 14.28 -16.12
N TYR A 111 17.10 14.47 -14.84
CA TYR A 111 17.07 15.79 -14.21
C TYR A 111 18.42 16.50 -14.32
N ASN A 112 19.51 15.83 -13.92
CA ASN A 112 20.86 16.41 -13.94
C ASN A 112 21.35 16.68 -15.38
N ALA A 113 21.12 15.74 -16.30
CA ALA A 113 21.53 15.87 -17.70
C ALA A 113 20.79 16.99 -18.46
N THR A 114 19.59 17.34 -18.03
CA THR A 114 18.75 18.34 -18.71
C THR A 114 18.74 19.70 -18.03
N GLY A 115 19.67 19.95 -17.10
CA GLY A 115 19.76 21.22 -16.39
C GLY A 115 18.56 21.53 -15.49
N GLY A 116 17.96 20.50 -14.88
CA GLY A 116 16.84 20.65 -13.98
C GLY A 116 15.45 20.72 -14.65
N ASN A 117 15.31 20.18 -15.87
CA ASN A 117 14.03 20.16 -16.58
C ASN A 117 13.06 19.14 -15.94
N VAL A 118 12.05 19.64 -15.25
CA VAL A 118 11.06 18.82 -14.50
C VAL A 118 10.21 17.94 -15.42
N LEU A 119 9.86 18.44 -16.62
CA LEU A 119 9.04 17.68 -17.57
C LEU A 119 9.79 16.47 -18.10
N LEU A 120 11.05 16.63 -18.50
CA LEU A 120 11.88 15.52 -18.97
C LEU A 120 12.20 14.53 -17.84
N MET A 121 12.41 15.02 -16.64
CA MET A 121 12.52 14.20 -15.42
C MET A 121 11.28 13.34 -15.21
N LEU A 122 10.07 13.89 -15.31
CA LEU A 122 8.81 13.16 -15.15
C LEU A 122 8.61 12.13 -16.29
N ILE A 123 8.90 12.51 -17.53
CA ILE A 123 8.82 11.59 -18.68
C ILE A 123 9.76 10.41 -18.48
N ALA A 124 11.00 10.65 -18.06
CA ALA A 124 11.99 9.60 -17.80
C ALA A 124 11.54 8.65 -16.67
N ALA A 125 10.96 9.19 -15.59
CA ALA A 125 10.40 8.44 -14.50
C ALA A 125 9.27 7.51 -14.96
N VAL A 126 8.30 8.05 -15.68
CA VAL A 126 7.13 7.29 -16.18
C VAL A 126 7.56 6.27 -17.22
N ALA A 127 8.42 6.65 -18.18
CA ALA A 127 8.88 5.75 -19.24
C ALA A 127 9.67 4.57 -18.68
N SER A 128 10.61 4.80 -17.76
CA SER A 128 11.37 3.74 -17.11
C SER A 128 10.48 2.79 -16.31
N GLY A 129 9.49 3.33 -15.56
CA GLY A 129 8.53 2.53 -14.83
C GLY A 129 7.65 1.68 -15.75
N LEU A 130 7.12 2.25 -16.83
CA LEU A 130 6.35 1.53 -17.85
C LEU A 130 7.16 0.41 -18.50
N LEU A 131 8.44 0.64 -18.80
CA LEU A 131 9.34 -0.39 -19.35
C LEU A 131 9.55 -1.54 -18.37
N CYS A 132 9.79 -1.27 -17.08
CA CYS A 132 9.91 -2.32 -16.07
C CYS A 132 8.63 -3.13 -15.95
N GLY A 133 7.47 -2.47 -15.91
CA GLY A 133 6.17 -3.13 -15.84
C GLY A 133 5.85 -3.93 -17.10
N LEU A 134 6.19 -3.41 -18.28
CA LEU A 134 6.00 -4.09 -19.56
C LEU A 134 6.84 -5.38 -19.63
N LEU A 135 8.12 -5.33 -19.24
CA LEU A 135 9.00 -6.50 -19.22
C LEU A 135 8.44 -7.60 -18.30
N ASN A 136 8.06 -7.26 -17.06
CA ASN A 136 7.44 -8.21 -16.14
C ASN A 136 6.13 -8.75 -16.72
N GLY A 137 5.27 -7.88 -17.21
CA GLY A 137 3.97 -8.24 -17.76
C GLY A 137 4.07 -9.16 -18.98
N VAL A 138 5.01 -8.95 -19.89
CA VAL A 138 5.24 -9.82 -21.06
C VAL A 138 5.71 -11.22 -20.61
N MET A 139 6.65 -11.29 -19.67
CA MET A 139 7.13 -12.57 -19.15
C MET A 139 6.02 -13.37 -18.48
N VAL A 140 5.17 -12.72 -17.69
CA VAL A 140 4.10 -13.39 -16.95
C VAL A 140 2.90 -13.71 -17.85
N ALA A 141 2.45 -12.76 -18.67
CA ALA A 141 1.23 -12.92 -19.45
C ALA A 141 1.43 -13.78 -20.70
N TYR A 142 2.51 -13.54 -21.46
CA TYR A 142 2.72 -14.19 -22.75
C TYR A 142 3.74 -15.33 -22.71
N ALA A 143 4.87 -15.16 -22.00
CA ALA A 143 5.81 -16.26 -21.81
C ALA A 143 5.33 -17.24 -20.73
N LYS A 144 4.19 -16.97 -20.06
CA LYS A 144 3.55 -17.85 -19.06
C LYS A 144 4.48 -18.24 -17.90
N MET A 145 5.46 -17.40 -17.61
CA MET A 145 6.34 -17.63 -16.47
C MET A 145 5.58 -17.40 -15.16
N PRO A 146 5.82 -18.23 -14.14
CA PRO A 146 5.30 -17.92 -12.79
C PRO A 146 5.75 -16.53 -12.35
N ALA A 147 4.80 -15.70 -11.93
CA ALA A 147 5.05 -14.28 -11.68
C ALA A 147 6.17 -14.06 -10.65
N PHE A 148 6.18 -14.85 -9.56
CA PHE A 148 7.20 -14.72 -8.51
C PHE A 148 8.61 -15.03 -9.05
N ILE A 149 8.78 -15.99 -9.98
CA ILE A 149 10.09 -16.31 -10.58
C ILE A 149 10.52 -15.18 -11.51
N ALA A 150 9.63 -14.73 -12.39
CA ALA A 150 9.92 -13.64 -13.31
C ALA A 150 10.33 -12.36 -12.56
N THR A 151 9.56 -11.99 -11.55
CA THR A 151 9.79 -10.74 -10.80
C THR A 151 10.97 -10.82 -9.83
N LEU A 152 11.29 -12.00 -9.27
CA LEU A 152 12.55 -12.22 -8.55
C LEU A 152 13.76 -12.09 -9.47
N GLY A 153 13.69 -12.65 -10.68
CA GLY A 153 14.75 -12.49 -11.67
C GLY A 153 14.97 -11.03 -12.03
N THR A 154 13.90 -10.28 -12.35
CA THR A 154 14.00 -8.85 -12.65
C THR A 154 14.40 -8.01 -11.45
N GLN A 155 14.04 -8.37 -10.23
CA GLN A 155 14.53 -7.73 -9.01
C GLN A 155 16.07 -7.71 -8.97
N LEU A 156 16.69 -8.85 -9.23
CA LEU A 156 18.16 -8.97 -9.24
C LEU A 156 18.76 -8.19 -10.42
N ILE A 157 18.16 -8.28 -11.61
CA ILE A 157 18.61 -7.56 -12.80
C ILE A 157 18.55 -6.05 -12.57
N TYR A 158 17.41 -5.50 -12.12
CA TYR A 158 17.24 -4.07 -11.91
C TYR A 158 18.19 -3.53 -10.84
N ARG A 159 18.37 -4.27 -9.74
CA ARG A 159 19.32 -3.90 -8.67
C ARG A 159 20.76 -3.88 -9.19
N SER A 160 21.21 -4.94 -9.85
CA SER A 160 22.55 -5.05 -10.40
C SER A 160 22.82 -4.02 -11.48
N LEU A 161 21.84 -3.79 -12.39
CA LEU A 161 21.93 -2.78 -13.43
C LEU A 161 22.11 -1.39 -12.82
N THR A 162 21.32 -1.02 -11.83
CA THR A 162 21.41 0.29 -11.17
C THR A 162 22.76 0.49 -10.48
N LEU A 163 23.27 -0.55 -9.79
CA LEU A 163 24.59 -0.53 -9.18
C LEU A 163 25.73 -0.39 -10.22
N SER A 164 25.58 -1.06 -11.36
CA SER A 164 26.56 -0.99 -12.44
C SER A 164 26.57 0.38 -13.13
N VAL A 165 25.38 0.94 -13.34
CA VAL A 165 25.19 2.26 -13.97
C VAL A 165 25.78 3.37 -13.10
N VAL A 166 25.49 3.40 -11.79
CA VAL A 166 25.97 4.45 -10.90
C VAL A 166 27.50 4.48 -10.79
N ARG A 167 28.16 3.33 -10.93
CA ARG A 167 29.61 3.22 -10.86
C ARG A 167 30.35 3.62 -12.14
N LYS A 168 29.66 3.58 -13.29
CA LYS A 168 30.24 3.81 -14.60
C LYS A 168 29.94 5.17 -15.20
N ILE A 169 28.88 5.83 -14.73
CA ILE A 169 28.50 7.16 -15.22
C ILE A 169 29.35 8.23 -14.51
N ASP A 170 29.62 9.30 -15.25
CA ASP A 170 30.34 10.47 -14.76
C ASP A 170 29.69 11.01 -13.44
N PRO A 171 30.48 11.22 -12.38
CA PRO A 171 30.01 11.88 -11.16
C PRO A 171 29.30 13.21 -11.37
N ALA A 172 29.65 13.96 -12.41
CA ALA A 172 28.95 15.19 -12.79
C ALA A 172 27.47 14.95 -13.16
N LEU A 173 27.13 13.78 -13.72
CA LEU A 173 25.77 13.42 -14.08
C LEU A 173 25.05 12.69 -12.93
N THR A 174 25.77 11.90 -12.14
CA THR A 174 25.18 11.27 -10.96
C THR A 174 24.94 12.23 -9.82
N GLY A 175 25.53 13.44 -9.87
CA GLY A 175 25.43 14.46 -8.82
C GLY A 175 26.15 14.06 -7.52
N SER A 176 27.01 13.03 -7.55
CA SER A 176 27.71 12.52 -6.38
C SER A 176 29.02 11.86 -6.74
N SER A 177 30.00 11.98 -5.85
CA SER A 177 31.28 11.26 -5.94
C SER A 177 31.19 9.83 -5.35
N SER A 178 30.09 9.48 -4.70
CA SER A 178 29.84 8.19 -4.09
C SER A 178 28.93 7.32 -4.98
N SER A 179 28.75 6.06 -4.59
CA SER A 179 27.91 5.10 -5.34
C SER A 179 26.41 5.36 -5.15
N GLN A 180 25.97 6.61 -5.35
CA GLN A 180 24.57 7.04 -5.26
C GLN A 180 24.24 8.03 -6.41
N PHE A 181 22.96 8.14 -6.73
CA PHE A 181 22.44 9.22 -7.57
C PHE A 181 21.90 10.31 -6.66
N SER A 182 22.28 11.56 -6.93
CA SER A 182 21.80 12.74 -6.19
C SER A 182 21.38 13.84 -7.18
N MET A 183 20.28 14.49 -6.89
CA MET A 183 19.88 15.68 -7.64
C MET A 183 20.86 16.81 -7.36
N ILE A 184 21.31 17.51 -8.40
CA ILE A 184 22.19 18.66 -8.25
C ILE A 184 21.39 19.84 -7.70
N SER A 185 21.84 20.37 -6.55
CA SER A 185 21.10 21.40 -5.80
C SER A 185 21.07 22.77 -6.50
N ASP A 186 22.08 23.05 -7.32
CA ASP A 186 22.23 24.36 -8.00
C ASP A 186 21.31 24.52 -9.22
N MET A 187 20.48 23.51 -9.51
CA MET A 187 19.53 23.57 -10.62
C MET A 187 18.32 24.45 -10.28
N PRO A 188 17.78 25.23 -11.24
CA PRO A 188 16.72 26.22 -10.99
C PRO A 188 15.44 25.68 -10.36
N SER A 189 15.09 24.40 -10.63
CA SER A 189 13.87 23.78 -10.13
C SER A 189 14.06 22.98 -8.83
N TYR A 190 15.29 22.87 -8.31
CA TYR A 190 15.60 22.03 -7.15
C TYR A 190 14.77 22.43 -5.92
N ASP A 191 14.86 23.68 -5.50
CA ASP A 191 14.17 24.18 -4.30
C ASP A 191 12.66 24.10 -4.45
N PHE A 192 12.13 24.38 -5.63
CA PHE A 192 10.71 24.23 -5.94
C PHE A 192 10.24 22.80 -5.74
N LEU A 193 10.93 21.80 -6.31
CA LEU A 193 10.59 20.39 -6.18
C LEU A 193 10.69 19.92 -4.72
N ARG A 194 11.78 20.29 -4.04
CA ARG A 194 11.98 19.96 -2.62
C ARG A 194 10.92 20.57 -1.72
N MET A 195 10.52 21.81 -2.00
CA MET A 195 9.45 22.49 -1.29
C MET A 195 8.10 21.77 -1.53
N GLN A 196 7.74 21.49 -2.78
CA GLN A 196 6.43 20.91 -3.09
C GLN A 196 6.28 19.47 -2.59
N PHE A 197 7.30 18.63 -2.76
CA PHE A 197 7.23 17.21 -2.44
C PHE A 197 7.88 16.82 -1.10
N GLY A 198 8.79 17.62 -0.59
CA GLY A 198 9.51 17.36 0.67
C GLY A 198 8.86 17.99 1.89
N THR A 199 8.77 19.30 1.93
CA THR A 199 8.42 20.07 3.14
C THR A 199 7.11 20.85 3.04
N GLY A 200 6.63 21.11 1.82
CA GLY A 200 5.44 21.93 1.58
C GLY A 200 4.17 21.34 2.16
N SER A 201 3.38 22.16 2.84
CA SER A 201 2.13 21.74 3.46
C SER A 201 1.09 22.86 3.44
N LEU A 202 -0.18 22.48 3.34
CA LEU A 202 -1.31 23.35 3.58
C LEU A 202 -1.59 23.40 5.09
N ARG A 203 -1.58 24.59 5.66
CA ARG A 203 -1.89 24.76 7.08
C ARG A 203 -3.35 25.15 7.27
N ILE A 204 -4.08 24.30 8.01
CA ILE A 204 -5.47 24.56 8.40
C ILE A 204 -5.53 24.56 9.93
N GLY A 205 -5.48 25.74 10.52
CA GLY A 205 -5.37 25.90 11.98
C GLY A 205 -4.07 25.29 12.51
N SER A 206 -4.16 24.30 13.39
CA SER A 206 -3.01 23.56 13.96
C SER A 206 -2.60 22.32 13.13
N ILE A 207 -3.35 21.96 12.08
CA ILE A 207 -3.09 20.80 11.26
C ILE A 207 -2.30 21.23 10.02
N MET A 208 -1.19 20.54 9.76
CA MET A 208 -0.41 20.68 8.52
C MET A 208 -0.67 19.47 7.64
N ILE A 209 -1.22 19.69 6.45
CA ILE A 209 -1.45 18.61 5.46
C ILE A 209 -0.39 18.74 4.37
N PRO A 210 0.55 17.82 4.26
CA PRO A 210 1.62 17.88 3.26
C PRO A 210 1.04 17.81 1.84
N TYR A 211 1.58 18.62 0.90
CA TYR A 211 1.08 18.63 -0.49
C TYR A 211 1.15 17.26 -1.15
N ILE A 212 2.17 16.49 -0.84
CA ILE A 212 2.35 15.13 -1.36
C ILE A 212 1.20 14.18 -0.97
N SER A 213 0.52 14.43 0.16
CA SER A 213 -0.64 13.63 0.60
C SER A 213 -1.83 13.81 -0.33
N PHE A 214 -2.03 15.02 -0.88
CA PHE A 214 -3.10 15.26 -1.86
C PHE A 214 -2.89 14.46 -3.14
N LEU A 215 -1.64 14.33 -3.59
CA LEU A 215 -1.30 13.49 -4.75
C LEU A 215 -1.63 12.01 -4.47
N PHE A 216 -1.24 11.50 -3.31
CA PHE A 216 -1.56 10.10 -2.93
C PHE A 216 -3.07 9.86 -2.84
N VAL A 217 -3.81 10.80 -2.25
CA VAL A 217 -5.29 10.74 -2.20
C VAL A 217 -5.88 10.77 -3.62
N ALA A 218 -5.40 11.66 -4.49
CA ALA A 218 -5.89 11.75 -5.87
C ALA A 218 -5.64 10.45 -6.65
N ILE A 219 -4.45 9.86 -6.55
CA ILE A 219 -4.14 8.55 -7.13
C ILE A 219 -5.08 7.48 -6.56
N THR A 220 -5.26 7.46 -5.25
CA THR A 220 -6.16 6.49 -4.60
C THR A 220 -7.60 6.62 -5.12
N LEU A 221 -8.14 7.83 -5.19
CA LEU A 221 -9.50 8.07 -5.69
C LEU A 221 -9.66 7.65 -7.16
N PHE A 222 -8.67 7.95 -7.99
CA PHE A 222 -8.65 7.52 -9.39
C PHE A 222 -8.71 5.98 -9.49
N PHE A 223 -7.90 5.27 -8.72
CA PHE A 223 -7.88 3.81 -8.75
C PHE A 223 -9.10 3.17 -8.06
N ILE A 224 -9.71 3.82 -7.08
CA ILE A 224 -11.02 3.40 -6.54
C ILE A 224 -12.06 3.45 -7.66
N PHE A 225 -12.12 4.56 -8.42
CA PHE A 225 -13.05 4.70 -9.54
C PHE A 225 -12.75 3.65 -10.63
N LEU A 226 -11.49 3.49 -11.03
CA LEU A 226 -11.05 2.54 -12.05
C LEU A 226 -11.45 1.11 -11.69
N MET A 227 -11.16 0.67 -10.47
CA MET A 227 -11.42 -0.71 -10.02
C MET A 227 -12.89 -1.00 -9.75
N SER A 228 -13.65 -0.01 -9.28
CA SER A 228 -15.07 -0.22 -8.90
C SER A 228 -16.04 0.00 -10.05
N ASN A 229 -15.80 0.96 -10.94
CA ASN A 229 -16.80 1.47 -11.87
C ASN A 229 -16.52 1.13 -13.35
N THR A 230 -15.32 0.60 -13.69
CA THR A 230 -14.97 0.31 -15.08
C THR A 230 -15.05 -1.17 -15.43
N LYS A 231 -15.19 -1.46 -16.74
CA LYS A 231 -15.08 -2.84 -17.27
C LYS A 231 -13.70 -3.43 -16.99
N TYR A 232 -12.66 -2.61 -17.01
CA TYR A 232 -11.29 -3.02 -16.71
C TYR A 232 -11.13 -3.55 -15.30
N GLY A 233 -11.61 -2.81 -14.28
CA GLY A 233 -11.59 -3.27 -12.89
C GLY A 233 -12.36 -4.58 -12.71
N LYS A 234 -13.56 -4.70 -13.33
CA LYS A 234 -14.35 -5.94 -13.29
C LYS A 234 -13.60 -7.12 -13.90
N SER A 235 -12.86 -6.91 -15.00
CA SER A 235 -12.03 -7.95 -15.64
C SER A 235 -10.89 -8.42 -14.72
N ILE A 236 -10.24 -7.50 -13.98
CA ILE A 236 -9.21 -7.84 -12.98
C ILE A 236 -9.77 -8.78 -11.91
N TYR A 237 -10.92 -8.45 -11.32
CA TYR A 237 -11.57 -9.31 -10.32
C TYR A 237 -12.03 -10.65 -10.91
N ALA A 238 -12.53 -10.67 -12.14
CA ALA A 238 -12.96 -11.89 -12.80
C ALA A 238 -11.78 -12.84 -13.04
N VAL A 239 -10.65 -12.34 -13.57
CA VAL A 239 -9.42 -13.13 -13.79
C VAL A 239 -8.91 -13.71 -12.49
N GLY A 240 -8.84 -12.91 -11.42
CA GLY A 240 -8.36 -13.37 -10.13
C GLY A 240 -9.29 -14.30 -9.39
N SER A 241 -10.60 -14.26 -9.66
CA SER A 241 -11.57 -15.17 -9.07
C SER A 241 -11.50 -16.56 -9.70
N ASN A 242 -11.45 -16.63 -11.02
CA ASN A 242 -11.26 -17.87 -11.78
C ASN A 242 -10.85 -17.56 -13.22
N GLU A 243 -9.58 -17.79 -13.52
CA GLU A 243 -8.99 -17.51 -14.83
C GLU A 243 -9.68 -18.29 -15.98
N LYS A 244 -10.01 -19.57 -15.74
CA LYS A 244 -10.66 -20.43 -16.75
C LYS A 244 -12.07 -19.89 -17.08
N THR A 245 -12.85 -19.55 -16.07
CA THR A 245 -14.19 -18.98 -16.24
C THR A 245 -14.13 -17.61 -16.92
N ALA A 246 -13.18 -16.74 -16.53
CA ALA A 246 -12.99 -15.44 -17.17
C ALA A 246 -12.68 -15.59 -18.67
N ARG A 247 -11.85 -16.54 -19.05
CA ARG A 247 -11.56 -16.85 -20.45
C ARG A 247 -12.80 -17.32 -21.22
N LEU A 248 -13.61 -18.19 -20.64
CA LEU A 248 -14.85 -18.67 -21.25
C LEU A 248 -15.90 -17.56 -21.47
N THR A 249 -15.86 -16.49 -20.66
CA THR A 249 -16.72 -15.32 -20.84
C THR A 249 -16.16 -14.28 -21.81
N GLY A 250 -15.07 -14.61 -22.54
CA GLY A 250 -14.48 -13.75 -23.57
C GLY A 250 -13.50 -12.67 -23.03
N ILE A 251 -13.12 -12.74 -21.74
CA ILE A 251 -12.11 -11.82 -21.18
C ILE A 251 -10.73 -12.22 -21.70
N ASN A 252 -10.00 -11.27 -22.28
CA ASN A 252 -8.59 -11.45 -22.63
C ASN A 252 -7.72 -11.47 -21.37
N VAL A 253 -7.49 -12.66 -20.83
CA VAL A 253 -6.75 -12.87 -19.58
C VAL A 253 -5.31 -12.40 -19.69
N GLU A 254 -4.64 -12.70 -20.80
CA GLU A 254 -3.26 -12.28 -21.04
C GLU A 254 -3.14 -10.75 -21.08
N GLY A 255 -4.06 -10.09 -21.79
CA GLY A 255 -4.11 -8.63 -21.84
C GLY A 255 -4.37 -8.00 -20.47
N VAL A 256 -5.23 -8.61 -19.65
CA VAL A 256 -5.47 -8.14 -18.27
C VAL A 256 -4.22 -8.31 -17.42
N LYS A 257 -3.56 -9.48 -17.47
CA LYS A 257 -2.31 -9.72 -16.73
C LYS A 257 -1.21 -8.74 -17.16
N LEU A 258 -0.98 -8.57 -18.45
CA LEU A 258 -0.02 -7.59 -18.96
C LEU A 258 -0.32 -6.18 -18.42
N SER A 259 -1.57 -5.74 -18.56
CA SER A 259 -1.96 -4.38 -18.20
C SER A 259 -1.80 -4.07 -16.72
N VAL A 260 -2.05 -5.01 -15.80
CA VAL A 260 -1.84 -4.77 -14.36
C VAL A 260 -0.36 -4.59 -14.01
N PHE A 261 0.55 -5.32 -14.68
CA PHE A 261 1.99 -5.09 -14.50
C PHE A 261 2.43 -3.75 -15.09
N VAL A 262 1.92 -3.37 -16.26
CA VAL A 262 2.22 -2.06 -16.88
C VAL A 262 1.71 -0.91 -16.01
N VAL A 263 0.49 -1.00 -15.48
CA VAL A 263 -0.04 0.00 -14.55
C VAL A 263 0.76 0.04 -13.24
N THR A 264 1.19 -1.11 -12.74
CA THR A 264 2.09 -1.16 -11.56
C THR A 264 3.41 -0.47 -11.87
N GLY A 265 3.99 -0.71 -13.04
CA GLY A 265 5.18 -0.01 -13.51
C GLY A 265 4.99 1.50 -13.62
N LEU A 266 3.83 1.95 -14.15
CA LEU A 266 3.47 3.38 -14.14
C LEU A 266 3.49 3.96 -12.73
N LEU A 267 2.88 3.28 -11.76
CA LEU A 267 2.86 3.73 -10.36
C LEU A 267 4.24 3.71 -9.71
N VAL A 268 5.11 2.75 -10.08
CA VAL A 268 6.52 2.75 -9.70
C VAL A 268 7.24 3.97 -10.29
N GLY A 269 7.00 4.31 -11.56
CA GLY A 269 7.55 5.50 -12.20
C GLY A 269 7.12 6.79 -11.49
N ILE A 270 5.83 6.94 -11.16
CA ILE A 270 5.32 8.07 -10.38
C ILE A 270 5.99 8.11 -8.98
N SER A 271 6.09 6.95 -8.32
CA SER A 271 6.74 6.83 -7.01
C SER A 271 8.23 7.20 -7.08
N SER A 272 8.92 6.88 -8.17
CA SER A 272 10.32 7.22 -8.38
C SER A 272 10.52 8.74 -8.55
N PHE A 273 9.63 9.41 -9.28
CA PHE A 273 9.61 10.87 -9.38
C PHE A 273 9.41 11.51 -8.01
N ILE A 274 8.41 11.01 -7.26
CA ILE A 274 8.14 11.48 -5.89
C ILE A 274 9.35 11.28 -4.99
N GLN A 275 10.02 10.12 -5.06
CA GLN A 275 11.20 9.82 -4.27
C GLN A 275 12.35 10.77 -4.60
N ALA A 276 12.63 11.00 -5.87
CA ALA A 276 13.66 11.93 -6.30
C ALA A 276 13.36 13.35 -5.78
N CYS A 277 12.14 13.86 -5.97
CA CYS A 277 11.74 15.20 -5.49
C CYS A 277 11.75 15.33 -3.96
N LYS A 278 11.31 14.28 -3.24
CA LYS A 278 11.18 14.32 -1.78
C LYS A 278 12.50 14.12 -1.06
N ILE A 279 13.31 13.15 -1.50
CA ILE A 279 14.55 12.74 -0.82
C ILE A 279 15.76 13.40 -1.49
N GLY A 280 15.72 13.58 -2.81
CA GLY A 280 16.79 14.17 -3.60
C GLY A 280 17.93 13.20 -3.96
N ASN A 281 17.92 11.98 -3.44
CA ASN A 281 18.94 10.98 -3.71
C ASN A 281 18.40 9.54 -3.67
N VAL A 282 19.17 8.61 -4.23
CA VAL A 282 18.94 7.17 -4.10
C VAL A 282 20.29 6.43 -4.11
N THR A 283 20.45 5.55 -3.13
CA THR A 283 21.64 4.68 -3.00
C THR A 283 21.23 3.27 -3.43
N PRO A 284 21.70 2.78 -4.59
CA PRO A 284 21.27 1.48 -5.12
C PRO A 284 21.54 0.29 -4.20
N ALA A 285 22.53 0.37 -3.32
CA ALA A 285 22.88 -0.69 -2.40
C ALA A 285 21.88 -0.83 -1.22
N SER A 286 21.25 0.27 -0.78
CA SER A 286 20.43 0.30 0.45
C SER A 286 19.00 0.79 0.23
N SER A 287 18.75 1.65 -0.75
CA SER A 287 17.40 2.17 -1.01
C SER A 287 16.47 1.08 -1.57
N GLY A 288 15.20 1.16 -1.22
CA GLY A 288 14.15 0.28 -1.76
C GLY A 288 14.27 -1.19 -1.36
N ILE A 289 15.09 -1.53 -0.36
CA ILE A 289 15.14 -2.89 0.19
C ILE A 289 13.83 -3.18 0.89
N SER A 290 13.25 -4.35 0.62
CA SER A 290 12.00 -4.84 1.22
C SER A 290 10.74 -4.01 0.92
N TYR A 291 10.78 -3.05 -0.03
CA TYR A 291 9.60 -2.23 -0.33
C TYR A 291 8.44 -3.05 -0.92
N GLU A 292 8.72 -4.13 -1.62
CA GLU A 292 7.74 -5.13 -2.03
C GLU A 292 7.04 -5.78 -0.83
N MET A 293 7.78 -6.10 0.24
CA MET A 293 7.21 -6.65 1.46
C MET A 293 6.36 -5.59 2.19
N TYR A 294 6.82 -4.35 2.26
CA TYR A 294 6.06 -3.25 2.86
C TYR A 294 4.74 -3.00 2.12
N ALA A 295 4.76 -3.07 0.79
CA ALA A 295 3.55 -3.01 -0.02
C ALA A 295 2.61 -4.17 0.32
N ILE A 296 3.11 -5.41 0.42
CA ILE A 296 2.31 -6.58 0.79
C ILE A 296 1.69 -6.41 2.20
N VAL A 297 2.46 -5.94 3.19
CA VAL A 297 1.92 -5.66 4.54
C VAL A 297 0.77 -4.66 4.47
N ALA A 298 0.93 -3.56 3.72
CA ALA A 298 -0.12 -2.57 3.53
C ALA A 298 -1.38 -3.18 2.88
N LEU A 299 -1.22 -4.06 1.89
CA LEU A 299 -2.34 -4.75 1.24
C LEU A 299 -3.09 -5.67 2.21
N VAL A 300 -2.34 -6.43 3.00
CA VAL A 300 -2.90 -7.40 3.94
C VAL A 300 -3.63 -6.69 5.06
N LEU A 301 -3.06 -5.62 5.63
CA LEU A 301 -3.74 -4.73 6.59
C LEU A 301 -4.99 -4.08 5.96
N GLY A 302 -4.94 -3.78 4.67
CA GLY A 302 -6.06 -3.27 3.87
C GLY A 302 -7.14 -4.30 3.53
N GLY A 303 -6.94 -5.58 3.87
CA GLY A 303 -7.90 -6.65 3.63
C GLY A 303 -7.95 -7.15 2.19
N VAL A 304 -6.87 -6.99 1.42
CA VAL A 304 -6.71 -7.63 0.11
C VAL A 304 -6.42 -9.12 0.31
N ASN A 305 -7.12 -9.97 -0.45
CA ASN A 305 -6.92 -11.41 -0.38
C ASN A 305 -5.70 -11.83 -1.20
N MET A 306 -4.71 -12.42 -0.55
CA MET A 306 -3.48 -12.91 -1.20
C MET A 306 -3.72 -14.05 -2.20
N ALA A 307 -4.84 -14.77 -2.09
CA ALA A 307 -5.23 -15.77 -3.07
C ALA A 307 -5.90 -15.20 -4.34
N GLY A 308 -6.03 -13.87 -4.44
CA GLY A 308 -6.65 -13.17 -5.57
C GLY A 308 -8.17 -13.03 -5.48
N GLY A 309 -8.75 -12.40 -6.49
CA GLY A 309 -10.18 -12.23 -6.70
C GLY A 309 -10.90 -11.27 -5.77
N LYS A 310 -10.29 -10.80 -4.68
CA LYS A 310 -10.92 -9.94 -3.67
C LYS A 310 -9.95 -8.91 -3.11
N GLY A 311 -10.44 -7.68 -2.96
CA GLY A 311 -9.69 -6.56 -2.39
C GLY A 311 -10.37 -5.24 -2.69
N LYS A 312 -10.02 -4.18 -1.97
CA LYS A 312 -10.52 -2.82 -2.21
C LYS A 312 -9.36 -1.84 -2.16
N ILE A 313 -9.27 -0.95 -3.13
CA ILE A 313 -8.22 0.09 -3.14
C ILE A 313 -8.33 1.02 -1.93
N LEU A 314 -9.55 1.33 -1.47
CA LEU A 314 -9.72 2.09 -0.22
C LEU A 314 -9.11 1.36 0.99
N GLY A 315 -9.18 0.02 1.00
CA GLY A 315 -8.50 -0.77 2.02
C GLY A 315 -6.98 -0.61 1.95
N VAL A 316 -6.41 -0.63 0.73
CA VAL A 316 -4.97 -0.41 0.52
C VAL A 316 -4.51 0.95 1.05
N PHE A 317 -5.29 2.00 0.84
CA PHE A 317 -5.03 3.33 1.38
C PHE A 317 -4.90 3.32 2.92
N PHE A 318 -5.91 2.78 3.61
CA PHE A 318 -5.86 2.66 5.06
C PHE A 318 -4.79 1.66 5.54
N GLY A 319 -4.51 0.63 4.75
CA GLY A 319 -3.43 -0.31 5.01
C GLY A 319 -2.05 0.35 4.96
N ALA A 320 -1.79 1.22 3.99
CA ALA A 320 -0.55 1.99 3.91
C ALA A 320 -0.39 2.95 5.11
N LEU A 321 -1.47 3.64 5.51
CA LEU A 321 -1.48 4.46 6.72
C LEU A 321 -1.21 3.63 7.97
N SER A 322 -1.84 2.46 8.08
CA SER A 322 -1.65 1.53 9.20
C SER A 322 -0.21 1.05 9.30
N TYR A 323 0.38 0.62 8.18
CA TYR A 323 1.77 0.19 8.10
C TYR A 323 2.73 1.30 8.54
N THR A 324 2.55 2.51 8.02
CA THR A 324 3.36 3.67 8.42
C THR A 324 3.20 3.98 9.91
N THR A 325 1.98 3.91 10.44
CA THR A 325 1.73 4.17 11.87
C THR A 325 2.42 3.13 12.74
N ILE A 326 2.45 1.84 12.34
CA ILE A 326 3.20 0.79 13.05
C ILE A 326 4.69 1.13 13.09
N ASN A 327 5.28 1.60 11.99
CA ASN A 327 6.67 2.04 11.98
C ASN A 327 6.92 3.20 12.96
N PHE A 328 6.02 4.17 13.02
CA PHE A 328 6.12 5.27 14.00
C PHE A 328 5.98 4.78 15.44
N ILE A 329 5.15 3.78 15.72
CA ILE A 329 5.06 3.16 17.04
C ILE A 329 6.42 2.56 17.42
N ILE A 330 7.04 1.75 16.55
CA ILE A 330 8.31 1.09 16.82
C ILE A 330 9.40 2.12 17.11
N VAL A 331 9.53 3.14 16.25
CA VAL A 331 10.53 4.22 16.41
C VAL A 331 10.28 5.06 17.66
N SER A 332 9.02 5.13 18.12
CA SER A 332 8.66 5.91 19.32
C SER A 332 8.97 5.19 20.63
N ILE A 333 9.36 3.92 20.61
CA ILE A 333 9.71 3.14 21.81
C ILE A 333 11.22 3.21 22.02
N PRO A 334 11.74 3.95 23.05
CA PRO A 334 13.18 4.16 23.23
C PRO A 334 13.98 2.87 23.46
N ALA A 335 13.31 1.83 23.97
CA ALA A 335 13.95 0.53 24.25
C ALA A 335 14.16 -0.33 22.97
N LEU A 336 13.59 0.07 21.82
CA LEU A 336 13.71 -0.67 20.57
C LEU A 336 14.72 0.03 19.66
N SER A 337 15.79 -0.69 19.27
CA SER A 337 16.72 -0.18 18.27
C SER A 337 16.07 -0.18 16.88
N PRO A 338 16.52 0.72 15.96
CA PRO A 338 16.05 0.71 14.57
C PRO A 338 16.22 -0.63 13.85
N ASP A 339 17.24 -1.42 14.25
CA ASP A 339 17.55 -2.74 13.67
C ASP A 339 16.45 -3.79 13.91
N ILE A 340 15.61 -3.58 14.94
CA ILE A 340 14.50 -4.48 15.28
C ILE A 340 13.26 -4.18 14.42
N GLN A 341 13.23 -3.06 13.70
CA GLN A 341 12.07 -2.62 12.92
C GLN A 341 11.63 -3.68 11.90
N ASP A 342 12.55 -4.24 11.14
CA ASP A 342 12.25 -5.28 10.14
C ASP A 342 11.72 -6.57 10.78
N THR A 343 12.23 -6.91 11.97
CA THR A 343 11.73 -8.06 12.76
C THR A 343 10.27 -7.86 13.15
N PHE A 344 9.91 -6.68 13.66
CA PHE A 344 8.52 -6.36 14.01
C PHE A 344 7.61 -6.34 12.79
N GLN A 345 8.08 -5.81 11.67
CA GLN A 345 7.32 -5.81 10.41
C GLN A 345 7.06 -7.24 9.92
N GLY A 346 8.06 -8.11 9.99
CA GLY A 346 7.92 -9.53 9.67
C GLY A 346 6.91 -10.24 10.57
N LEU A 347 6.96 -9.98 11.88
CA LEU A 347 5.99 -10.52 12.84
C LEU A 347 4.57 -10.03 12.56
N VAL A 348 4.39 -8.74 12.29
CA VAL A 348 3.07 -8.18 11.93
C VAL A 348 2.56 -8.83 10.66
N LEU A 349 3.38 -8.98 9.62
CA LEU A 349 3.01 -9.64 8.37
C LEU A 349 2.51 -11.08 8.62
N ILE A 350 3.30 -11.87 9.35
CA ILE A 350 2.94 -13.26 9.69
C ILE A 350 1.63 -13.30 10.48
N ALA A 351 1.49 -12.46 11.51
CA ALA A 351 0.29 -12.42 12.34
C ALA A 351 -0.97 -12.06 11.53
N VAL A 352 -0.88 -11.06 10.65
CA VAL A 352 -2.04 -10.61 9.86
C VAL A 352 -2.41 -11.64 8.79
N ILE A 353 -1.42 -12.26 8.10
CA ILE A 353 -1.68 -13.35 7.15
C ILE A 353 -2.29 -14.54 7.87
N PHE A 354 -1.77 -14.91 9.04
CA PHE A 354 -2.32 -15.99 9.84
C PHE A 354 -3.79 -15.73 10.21
N ILE A 355 -4.11 -14.53 10.69
CA ILE A 355 -5.49 -14.14 11.03
C ILE A 355 -6.40 -14.18 9.78
N GLN A 356 -5.92 -13.73 8.63
CA GLN A 356 -6.70 -13.78 7.38
C GLN A 356 -6.96 -15.21 6.91
N THR A 357 -5.98 -16.09 7.03
CA THR A 357 -6.07 -17.47 6.52
C THR A 357 -6.77 -18.39 7.52
N ALA A 358 -6.37 -18.35 8.79
CA ALA A 358 -6.91 -19.21 9.83
C ALA A 358 -8.26 -18.72 10.39
N GLY A 359 -8.50 -17.40 10.39
CA GLY A 359 -9.72 -16.80 10.93
C GLY A 359 -11.02 -17.38 10.38
N PRO A 360 -11.22 -17.46 9.05
CA PRO A 360 -12.40 -18.11 8.46
C PRO A 360 -12.54 -19.58 8.85
N ILE A 361 -11.46 -20.35 8.85
CA ILE A 361 -11.44 -21.78 9.20
C ILE A 361 -11.83 -21.98 10.66
N ILE A 362 -11.25 -21.20 11.56
CA ILE A 362 -11.54 -21.23 12.99
C ILE A 362 -13.02 -20.87 13.23
N LYS A 363 -13.51 -19.81 12.58
CA LYS A 363 -14.91 -19.37 12.68
C LYS A 363 -15.90 -20.44 12.21
N GLU A 364 -15.58 -21.14 11.13
CA GLU A 364 -16.42 -22.23 10.61
C GLU A 364 -16.43 -23.43 11.54
N LYS A 365 -15.28 -23.80 12.11
CA LYS A 365 -15.14 -24.87 13.10
C LYS A 365 -15.93 -24.55 14.37
N PHE A 366 -15.85 -23.33 14.90
CA PHE A 366 -16.66 -22.90 16.05
C PHE A 366 -18.16 -22.91 15.74
N ARG A 367 -18.56 -22.49 14.54
CA ARG A 367 -19.97 -22.51 14.10
C ARG A 367 -20.51 -23.93 13.98
N SER A 368 -19.73 -24.87 13.49
CA SER A 368 -20.11 -26.28 13.38
C SER A 368 -20.21 -26.95 14.76
N MET A 369 -19.27 -26.66 15.68
CA MET A 369 -19.34 -27.14 17.07
C MET A 369 -20.58 -26.63 17.81
N ARG A 370 -20.89 -25.32 17.67
CA ARG A 370 -22.09 -24.74 18.27
C ARG A 370 -23.38 -25.31 17.71
N LYS A 371 -23.43 -25.66 16.42
CA LYS A 371 -24.59 -26.33 15.81
C LYS A 371 -24.76 -27.76 16.36
N ARG A 372 -23.66 -28.49 16.58
CA ARG A 372 -23.69 -29.83 17.19
C ARG A 372 -24.13 -29.79 18.66
N ALA A 373 -23.64 -28.82 19.43
CA ALA A 373 -24.04 -28.63 20.83
C ALA A 373 -25.51 -28.21 21.01
N ASN A 374 -26.11 -27.54 20.02
CA ASN A 374 -27.52 -27.16 20.05
C ASN A 374 -28.45 -28.27 19.48
N ALA A 375 -27.90 -29.33 18.89
CA ALA A 375 -28.65 -30.46 18.34
C ALA A 375 -28.57 -31.70 19.24
N ALA A 376 -27.74 -31.72 20.28
CA ALA A 376 -27.67 -32.66 21.37
C ALA A 376 -28.43 -32.13 22.59
#